data_6ac20e902e749e54f1574f13925007fc
#
_entry.id   6ac20e902e749e54f1574f13925007fc
#
_cell.length_a   1.000
_cell.length_b   1.000
_cell.length_c   1.000
_cell.angle_alpha   90.00
_cell.angle_beta   90.00
_cell.angle_gamma   90.00
#
_symmetry.space_group_name_H-M   'P 1'
#
loop_
_entity.id
_entity.type
_entity.pdbx_description
1 polymer ?
#
loop_
_entity_poly.entity_id
_entity_poly.type
_entity_poly.pdbx_seq_one_letter_code
_entity_poly.pdbx_strand_id
1 'polypeptide(L)'
;MEAKGENRVSVVLPAYNEEATTGPIVSTIREHLMEQVPLVDELVVVDSRSTDRTAEVARAAGAEVVSQDEITQGLPRLAGKGDALWAGLAATDGSLVAFVDADLREFRPHFVRGLLGPLLTDSSIDFVKGFYHRPLEDQPGPEEDNEGGRVTELMVRPLLNLFWPELAGFVQPLAGEYAGRRRVLEQLPFVTGYGVETAMLVDLLELVGLDALSQVDLGLRKHRHQDTEALGRMSAQIMHTVWARLQQQGWAVPGTNPATLLAQFRRGDSEELPNLDREIVVNDVSVQERAPLRELRHLVPRR
;
A
#
# COMPACT_ATOMS: atom_id res chain seq x y z
N MET A 1 21.35 -2.37 -16.44
CA MET A 1 20.77 -3.38 -17.35
C MET A 1 21.34 -4.76 -17.10
N GLU A 2 22.65 -4.94 -16.91
CA GLU A 2 23.21 -6.27 -16.59
C GLU A 2 22.54 -6.94 -15.39
N ALA A 3 22.29 -6.20 -14.33
CA ALA A 3 21.62 -6.75 -13.12
C ALA A 3 20.16 -7.20 -13.36
N LYS A 4 19.46 -6.69 -14.40
CA LYS A 4 18.11 -7.11 -14.72
C LYS A 4 18.08 -8.57 -15.21
N GLY A 5 19.10 -8.99 -15.99
CA GLY A 5 19.17 -10.34 -16.55
C GLY A 5 17.86 -10.72 -17.28
N GLU A 6 17.36 -11.90 -16.99
CA GLU A 6 16.09 -12.42 -17.54
C GLU A 6 14.85 -12.02 -16.72
N ASN A 7 15.01 -11.20 -15.67
CA ASN A 7 13.88 -10.76 -14.88
C ASN A 7 12.95 -9.88 -15.70
N ARG A 8 11.66 -10.20 -15.66
CA ARG A 8 10.59 -9.35 -16.15
C ARG A 8 10.01 -8.54 -15.00
N VAL A 9 9.87 -7.25 -15.19
CA VAL A 9 9.46 -6.29 -14.15
C VAL A 9 8.10 -5.72 -14.47
N SER A 10 7.15 -5.88 -13.55
CA SER A 10 5.85 -5.22 -13.60
C SER A 10 5.79 -4.09 -12.57
N VAL A 11 5.26 -2.93 -12.97
CA VAL A 11 4.89 -1.86 -12.06
C VAL A 11 3.38 -1.75 -12.02
N VAL A 12 2.82 -1.77 -10.82
CA VAL A 12 1.39 -1.71 -10.53
C VAL A 12 1.06 -0.45 -9.75
N LEU A 13 0.11 0.33 -10.24
CA LEU A 13 -0.45 1.50 -9.57
C LEU A 13 -1.92 1.22 -9.22
N PRO A 14 -2.27 0.95 -7.95
CA PRO A 14 -3.65 0.95 -7.51
C PRO A 14 -4.16 2.40 -7.48
N ALA A 15 -5.26 2.69 -8.17
CA ALA A 15 -5.78 4.04 -8.30
C ALA A 15 -7.28 4.13 -7.99
N TYR A 16 -7.66 5.12 -7.20
CA TYR A 16 -9.04 5.48 -6.89
C TYR A 16 -9.19 6.99 -6.80
N ASN A 17 -9.81 7.60 -7.83
CA ASN A 17 -10.01 9.05 -7.93
C ASN A 17 -8.70 9.86 -7.85
N GLU A 18 -7.72 9.50 -8.68
CA GLU A 18 -6.38 10.09 -8.75
C GLU A 18 -6.08 10.64 -10.16
N GLU A 19 -7.07 11.29 -10.81
CA GLU A 19 -6.89 11.84 -12.17
C GLU A 19 -5.78 12.90 -12.27
N ALA A 20 -5.48 13.60 -11.16
CA ALA A 20 -4.48 14.66 -11.15
C ALA A 20 -3.02 14.14 -11.15
N THR A 21 -2.79 12.95 -10.62
CA THR A 21 -1.43 12.43 -10.35
C THR A 21 -1.08 11.21 -11.19
N THR A 22 -2.05 10.36 -11.53
CA THR A 22 -1.80 9.10 -12.25
C THR A 22 -1.15 9.32 -13.61
N GLY A 23 -1.64 10.27 -14.42
CA GLY A 23 -1.07 10.56 -15.75
C GLY A 23 0.41 10.93 -15.70
N PRO A 24 0.84 11.92 -14.91
CA PRO A 24 2.25 12.27 -14.72
C PRO A 24 3.13 11.12 -14.23
N ILE A 25 2.67 10.29 -13.31
CA ILE A 25 3.42 9.12 -12.81
C ILE A 25 3.65 8.13 -13.95
N VAL A 26 2.58 7.75 -14.66
CA VAL A 26 2.63 6.84 -15.81
C VAL A 26 3.57 7.33 -16.87
N SER A 27 3.46 8.61 -17.29
CA SER A 27 4.33 9.21 -18.30
C SER A 27 5.81 9.15 -17.87
N THR A 28 6.10 9.46 -16.60
CA THR A 28 7.46 9.42 -16.05
C THR A 28 8.04 8.00 -16.07
N ILE A 29 7.27 6.98 -15.66
CA ILE A 29 7.72 5.58 -15.69
C ILE A 29 7.96 5.15 -17.13
N ARG A 30 7.02 5.41 -18.03
CA ARG A 30 7.14 5.02 -19.44
C ARG A 30 8.37 5.65 -20.09
N GLU A 31 8.51 6.96 -20.01
CA GLU A 31 9.62 7.68 -20.65
C GLU A 31 10.99 7.23 -20.12
N HIS A 32 11.15 7.19 -18.80
CA HIS A 32 12.47 6.97 -18.20
C HIS A 32 12.82 5.50 -17.95
N LEU A 33 11.82 4.63 -17.70
CA LEU A 33 12.05 3.26 -17.24
C LEU A 33 11.57 2.20 -18.23
N MET A 34 10.90 2.57 -19.32
CA MET A 34 10.56 1.66 -20.41
C MET A 34 11.24 2.05 -21.72
N GLU A 35 11.22 3.33 -22.10
CA GLU A 35 11.76 3.81 -23.38
C GLU A 35 13.26 4.16 -23.30
N GLN A 36 13.68 4.99 -22.33
CA GLN A 36 15.10 5.38 -22.21
C GLN A 36 15.94 4.27 -21.59
N VAL A 37 15.45 3.63 -20.52
CA VAL A 37 16.08 2.50 -19.86
C VAL A 37 15.05 1.38 -19.74
N PRO A 38 15.13 0.27 -20.53
CA PRO A 38 14.11 -0.77 -20.53
C PRO A 38 14.16 -1.64 -19.25
N LEU A 39 13.98 -1.01 -18.10
CA LEU A 39 13.94 -1.65 -16.79
C LEU A 39 12.58 -2.25 -16.52
N VAL A 40 11.48 -1.53 -16.84
CA VAL A 40 10.09 -1.95 -16.64
C VAL A 40 9.56 -2.55 -17.94
N ASP A 41 8.94 -3.71 -17.85
CA ASP A 41 8.36 -4.43 -19.00
C ASP A 41 6.85 -4.29 -19.07
N GLU A 42 6.19 -4.10 -17.91
CA GLU A 42 4.75 -3.93 -17.78
C GLU A 42 4.43 -2.77 -16.86
N LEU A 43 3.52 -1.91 -17.26
CA LEU A 43 3.01 -0.80 -16.46
C LEU A 43 1.49 -0.86 -16.44
N VAL A 44 0.93 -1.26 -15.30
CA VAL A 44 -0.49 -1.49 -15.12
C VAL A 44 -1.07 -0.55 -14.08
N VAL A 45 -2.13 0.15 -14.43
CA VAL A 45 -2.97 0.90 -13.50
C VAL A 45 -4.21 0.09 -13.20
N VAL A 46 -4.44 -0.22 -11.93
CA VAL A 46 -5.65 -0.90 -11.46
C VAL A 46 -6.66 0.16 -11.06
N ASP A 47 -7.66 0.37 -11.88
CA ASP A 47 -8.76 1.27 -11.55
C ASP A 47 -9.71 0.62 -10.55
N SER A 48 -9.71 1.16 -9.34
CA SER A 48 -10.50 0.68 -8.20
C SER A 48 -11.86 1.37 -8.12
N ARG A 49 -12.62 1.38 -9.23
CA ARG A 49 -13.96 1.99 -9.34
C ARG A 49 -13.93 3.52 -9.24
N SER A 50 -12.96 4.18 -9.87
CA SER A 50 -12.90 5.64 -9.93
C SER A 50 -14.16 6.22 -10.59
N THR A 51 -14.58 7.38 -10.10
CA THR A 51 -15.72 8.15 -10.64
C THR A 51 -15.28 9.40 -11.40
N ASP A 52 -13.98 9.70 -11.38
CA ASP A 52 -13.31 10.76 -12.13
C ASP A 52 -12.65 10.20 -13.41
N ARG A 53 -11.76 10.94 -14.03
CA ARG A 53 -11.08 10.53 -15.26
C ARG A 53 -9.78 9.75 -15.03
N THR A 54 -9.58 9.14 -13.87
CA THR A 54 -8.36 8.39 -13.53
C THR A 54 -7.99 7.37 -14.62
N ALA A 55 -8.93 6.50 -15.01
CA ALA A 55 -8.69 5.47 -16.02
C ALA A 55 -8.39 6.06 -17.42
N GLU A 56 -9.03 7.18 -17.78
CA GLU A 56 -8.82 7.87 -19.04
C GLU A 56 -7.41 8.46 -19.13
N VAL A 57 -6.99 9.22 -18.09
CA VAL A 57 -5.67 9.86 -18.07
C VAL A 57 -4.53 8.85 -18.01
N ALA A 58 -4.73 7.73 -17.31
CA ALA A 58 -3.76 6.63 -17.27
C ALA A 58 -3.54 6.00 -18.66
N ARG A 59 -4.62 5.69 -19.39
CA ARG A 59 -4.55 5.17 -20.76
C ARG A 59 -3.90 6.15 -21.71
N ALA A 60 -4.29 7.42 -21.63
CA ALA A 60 -3.71 8.49 -22.47
C ALA A 60 -2.19 8.66 -22.22
N ALA A 61 -1.72 8.43 -21.00
CA ALA A 61 -0.30 8.44 -20.65
C ALA A 61 0.45 7.17 -21.08
N GLY A 62 -0.26 6.10 -21.49
CA GLY A 62 0.31 4.88 -22.06
C GLY A 62 0.43 3.69 -21.10
N ALA A 63 -0.29 3.69 -19.98
CA ALA A 63 -0.42 2.51 -19.14
C ALA A 63 -1.48 1.55 -19.68
N GLU A 64 -1.30 0.27 -19.42
CA GLU A 64 -2.41 -0.67 -19.44
C GLU A 64 -3.32 -0.38 -18.24
N VAL A 65 -4.62 -0.24 -18.47
CA VAL A 65 -5.59 0.03 -17.40
C VAL A 65 -6.56 -1.13 -17.30
N VAL A 66 -6.59 -1.73 -16.11
CA VAL A 66 -7.47 -2.84 -15.78
C VAL A 66 -8.50 -2.41 -14.74
N SER A 67 -9.71 -2.91 -14.86
CA SER A 67 -10.72 -2.75 -13.82
C SER A 67 -10.51 -3.79 -12.73
N GLN A 68 -10.48 -3.35 -11.48
CA GLN A 68 -10.44 -4.27 -10.33
C GLN A 68 -11.58 -5.29 -10.40
N ASP A 69 -12.81 -4.87 -10.74
CA ASP A 69 -13.97 -5.76 -10.83
C ASP A 69 -13.87 -6.79 -11.96
N GLU A 70 -13.23 -6.46 -13.08
CA GLU A 70 -12.99 -7.41 -14.17
C GLU A 70 -11.99 -8.50 -13.76
N ILE A 71 -10.91 -8.13 -13.08
CA ILE A 71 -9.90 -9.09 -12.62
C ILE A 71 -10.46 -10.00 -11.51
N THR A 72 -11.29 -9.46 -10.62
CA THR A 72 -11.87 -10.22 -9.50
C THR A 72 -13.24 -10.82 -9.82
N GLN A 73 -13.62 -10.87 -11.10
CA GLN A 73 -14.90 -11.43 -11.52
C GLN A 73 -15.01 -12.90 -11.07
N GLY A 74 -16.13 -13.24 -10.43
CA GLY A 74 -16.36 -14.58 -9.86
C GLY A 74 -15.83 -14.79 -8.44
N LEU A 75 -15.08 -13.83 -7.91
CA LEU A 75 -14.67 -13.80 -6.51
C LEU A 75 -15.59 -12.90 -5.68
N PRO A 76 -15.63 -13.04 -4.36
CA PRO A 76 -16.31 -12.09 -3.47
C PRO A 76 -15.86 -10.66 -3.74
N ARG A 77 -16.80 -9.72 -3.84
CA ARG A 77 -16.47 -8.31 -4.07
C ARG A 77 -15.91 -7.72 -2.80
N LEU A 78 -14.62 -7.38 -2.82
CA LEU A 78 -13.96 -6.65 -1.76
C LEU A 78 -13.70 -5.20 -2.19
N ALA A 79 -13.33 -4.35 -1.24
CA ALA A 79 -13.02 -2.96 -1.48
C ALA A 79 -11.71 -2.56 -0.78
N GLY A 80 -11.11 -1.45 -1.26
CA GLY A 80 -9.92 -0.88 -0.68
C GLY A 80 -8.62 -1.32 -1.32
N LYS A 81 -7.53 -0.71 -0.85
CA LYS A 81 -6.21 -0.78 -1.47
C LYS A 81 -5.69 -2.21 -1.65
N GLY A 82 -5.83 -3.05 -0.63
CA GLY A 82 -5.30 -4.42 -0.68
C GLY A 82 -5.90 -5.26 -1.80
N ASP A 83 -7.21 -5.12 -2.08
CA ASP A 83 -7.85 -5.85 -3.17
C ASP A 83 -7.41 -5.34 -4.55
N ALA A 84 -7.15 -4.03 -4.69
CA ALA A 84 -6.59 -3.44 -5.90
C ALA A 84 -5.13 -3.89 -6.14
N LEU A 85 -4.32 -4.00 -5.10
CA LEU A 85 -2.96 -4.54 -5.18
C LEU A 85 -2.96 -6.01 -5.60
N TRP A 86 -3.83 -6.82 -5.02
CA TRP A 86 -4.02 -8.21 -5.38
C TRP A 86 -4.46 -8.35 -6.85
N ALA A 87 -5.40 -7.53 -7.30
CA ALA A 87 -5.85 -7.51 -8.69
C ALA A 87 -4.70 -7.14 -9.66
N GLY A 88 -3.84 -6.19 -9.27
CA GLY A 88 -2.66 -5.82 -10.04
C GLY A 88 -1.62 -6.94 -10.11
N LEU A 89 -1.39 -7.66 -9.02
CA LEU A 89 -0.55 -8.85 -9.02
C LEU A 89 -1.13 -9.93 -9.96
N ALA A 90 -2.44 -10.10 -9.95
CA ALA A 90 -3.14 -11.07 -10.81
C ALA A 90 -3.12 -10.67 -12.30
N ALA A 91 -3.12 -9.38 -12.61
CA ALA A 91 -3.16 -8.82 -13.96
C ALA A 91 -1.79 -8.70 -14.64
N THR A 92 -0.70 -9.02 -13.94
CA THR A 92 0.69 -8.91 -14.43
C THR A 92 1.41 -10.24 -14.43
N ASP A 93 2.53 -10.32 -15.19
CA ASP A 93 3.32 -11.55 -15.34
C ASP A 93 4.82 -11.40 -14.96
N GLY A 94 5.27 -10.20 -14.58
CA GLY A 94 6.67 -9.97 -14.20
C GLY A 94 7.12 -10.83 -13.03
N SER A 95 8.35 -11.35 -13.06
CA SER A 95 8.97 -12.08 -11.96
C SER A 95 9.24 -11.20 -10.74
N LEU A 96 9.40 -9.89 -10.98
CA LEU A 96 9.49 -8.84 -9.97
C LEU A 96 8.29 -7.89 -10.15
N VAL A 97 7.63 -7.57 -9.05
CA VAL A 97 6.48 -6.67 -9.05
C VAL A 97 6.74 -5.52 -8.10
N ALA A 98 6.66 -4.29 -8.60
CA ALA A 98 6.74 -3.08 -7.81
C ALA A 98 5.35 -2.43 -7.72
N PHE A 99 4.95 -2.07 -6.52
CA PHE A 99 3.74 -1.31 -6.24
C PHE A 99 4.10 0.14 -5.94
N VAL A 100 3.36 1.07 -6.52
CA VAL A 100 3.56 2.51 -6.37
C VAL A 100 2.20 3.16 -6.18
N ASP A 101 2.06 3.98 -5.14
CA ASP A 101 0.84 4.74 -4.91
C ASP A 101 0.57 5.73 -6.06
N ALA A 102 -0.69 5.84 -6.48
CA ALA A 102 -1.11 6.71 -7.58
C ALA A 102 -1.29 8.19 -7.17
N ASP A 103 -1.20 8.52 -5.87
CA ASP A 103 -1.40 9.87 -5.31
C ASP A 103 -0.11 10.71 -5.17
N LEU A 104 1.02 10.23 -5.70
CA LEU A 104 2.32 10.87 -5.58
C LEU A 104 2.41 12.13 -6.45
N ARG A 105 2.55 13.30 -5.83
CA ARG A 105 2.64 14.59 -6.56
C ARG A 105 4.01 14.86 -7.20
N GLU A 106 5.08 14.37 -6.59
CA GLU A 106 6.47 14.56 -7.04
C GLU A 106 7.15 13.22 -7.31
N PHE A 107 6.47 12.36 -8.09
CA PHE A 107 7.04 11.07 -8.46
C PHE A 107 8.30 11.25 -9.35
N ARG A 108 9.32 10.45 -9.06
CA ARG A 108 10.57 10.43 -9.82
C ARG A 108 11.01 8.99 -10.14
N PRO A 109 11.71 8.74 -11.25
CA PRO A 109 12.11 7.40 -11.67
C PRO A 109 12.93 6.62 -10.64
N HIS A 110 13.62 7.30 -9.72
CA HIS A 110 14.43 6.64 -8.69
C HIS A 110 13.59 5.88 -7.66
N PHE A 111 12.29 6.18 -7.52
CA PHE A 111 11.39 5.40 -6.66
C PHE A 111 11.36 3.93 -7.10
N VAL A 112 11.05 3.67 -8.37
CA VAL A 112 11.02 2.31 -8.91
C VAL A 112 12.42 1.70 -8.97
N ARG A 113 13.44 2.46 -9.39
CA ARG A 113 14.84 1.97 -9.44
C ARG A 113 15.35 1.57 -8.07
N GLY A 114 15.06 2.37 -7.04
CA GLY A 114 15.44 2.08 -5.65
C GLY A 114 14.82 0.79 -5.14
N LEU A 115 13.51 0.62 -5.34
CA LEU A 115 12.80 -0.60 -4.94
C LEU A 115 13.30 -1.85 -5.64
N LEU A 116 13.65 -1.76 -6.93
CA LEU A 116 14.13 -2.90 -7.70
C LEU A 116 15.61 -3.20 -7.47
N GLY A 117 16.42 -2.23 -7.04
CA GLY A 117 17.87 -2.36 -6.88
C GLY A 117 18.26 -3.60 -6.07
N PRO A 118 17.86 -3.74 -4.80
CA PRO A 118 18.20 -4.90 -3.98
C PRO A 118 17.74 -6.22 -4.59
N LEU A 119 16.52 -6.29 -5.15
CA LEU A 119 15.96 -7.49 -5.78
C LEU A 119 16.77 -7.96 -7.00
N LEU A 120 17.38 -7.02 -7.72
CA LEU A 120 18.15 -7.29 -8.93
C LEU A 120 19.62 -7.64 -8.63
N THR A 121 20.16 -7.13 -7.52
CA THR A 121 21.59 -7.30 -7.18
C THR A 121 21.84 -8.38 -6.15
N ASP A 122 20.84 -8.78 -5.37
CA ASP A 122 20.94 -9.80 -4.34
C ASP A 122 19.77 -10.79 -4.44
N SER A 123 20.10 -12.04 -4.76
CA SER A 123 19.11 -13.11 -4.91
C SER A 123 18.49 -13.57 -3.58
N SER A 124 19.10 -13.24 -2.44
CA SER A 124 18.58 -13.54 -1.10
C SER A 124 17.45 -12.60 -0.69
N ILE A 125 17.36 -11.41 -1.31
CA ILE A 125 16.28 -10.45 -1.02
C ILE A 125 15.03 -10.82 -1.81
N ASP A 126 13.93 -10.95 -1.09
CA ASP A 126 12.62 -11.29 -1.64
C ASP A 126 11.64 -10.11 -1.65
N PHE A 127 11.85 -9.13 -0.76
CA PHE A 127 10.97 -7.97 -0.63
C PHE A 127 11.75 -6.72 -0.23
N VAL A 128 11.37 -5.58 -0.82
CA VAL A 128 11.98 -4.27 -0.56
C VAL A 128 10.88 -3.27 -0.23
N LYS A 129 10.99 -2.61 0.91
CA LYS A 129 10.08 -1.54 1.36
C LYS A 129 10.73 -0.19 1.16
N GLY A 130 10.01 0.74 0.56
CA GLY A 130 10.44 2.13 0.48
C GLY A 130 10.24 2.85 1.82
N PHE A 131 11.11 3.80 2.11
CA PHE A 131 10.89 4.83 3.13
C PHE A 131 11.33 6.19 2.58
N TYR A 132 10.84 7.26 3.15
CA TYR A 132 11.12 8.61 2.69
C TYR A 132 10.90 9.61 3.82
N HIS A 133 11.53 10.77 3.71
CA HIS A 133 11.25 11.91 4.56
C HIS A 133 9.90 12.55 4.17
N ARG A 134 9.03 12.81 5.16
CA ARG A 134 7.67 13.36 4.99
C ARG A 134 7.52 14.70 5.69
N PRO A 135 8.07 15.80 5.16
CA PRO A 135 7.80 17.11 5.73
C PRO A 135 6.31 17.42 5.61
N LEU A 136 5.74 17.97 6.67
CA LEU A 136 4.39 18.52 6.65
C LEU A 136 4.42 19.85 5.90
N GLU A 137 3.70 19.95 4.78
CA GLU A 137 3.50 21.23 4.11
C GLU A 137 2.67 22.17 5.01
N ASP A 138 3.07 23.44 5.07
CA ASP A 138 2.32 24.55 5.68
C ASP A 138 2.21 24.60 7.22
N GLN A 139 3.09 23.96 7.99
CA GLN A 139 3.17 24.26 9.42
C GLN A 139 4.36 25.18 9.75
N PRO A 140 4.14 26.31 10.45
CA PRO A 140 5.22 27.14 10.95
C PRO A 140 5.89 26.45 12.13
N GLY A 141 7.14 26.03 11.96
CA GLY A 141 7.96 25.40 13.01
C GLY A 141 9.25 24.82 12.43
N PRO A 142 10.19 24.37 13.28
CA PRO A 142 11.37 23.66 12.82
C PRO A 142 10.94 22.42 12.00
N GLU A 143 11.66 22.13 10.93
CA GLU A 143 11.37 20.97 10.05
C GLU A 143 11.33 19.64 10.82
N GLU A 144 12.05 19.54 11.92
CA GLU A 144 12.14 18.36 12.79
C GLU A 144 10.83 18.04 13.55
N ASP A 145 10.00 19.06 13.83
CA ASP A 145 8.72 18.89 14.56
C ASP A 145 7.53 18.63 13.61
N ASN A 146 7.74 18.69 12.31
CA ASN A 146 6.70 18.63 11.27
C ASN A 146 6.77 17.35 10.43
N GLU A 147 7.10 16.21 11.01
CA GLU A 147 7.08 14.94 10.31
C GLU A 147 5.67 14.32 10.25
N GLY A 148 5.29 13.88 9.04
CA GLY A 148 4.12 13.04 8.83
C GLY A 148 4.33 11.65 9.44
N GLY A 149 3.25 10.86 9.52
CA GLY A 149 3.36 9.46 9.99
C GLY A 149 2.85 9.24 11.42
N ARG A 150 1.96 10.10 11.91
CA ARG A 150 1.34 9.98 13.24
C ARG A 150 0.83 8.57 13.57
N VAL A 151 0.16 7.89 12.62
CA VAL A 151 -0.31 6.51 12.83
C VAL A 151 0.88 5.54 12.92
N THR A 152 1.93 5.76 12.13
CA THR A 152 3.16 4.96 12.24
C THR A 152 3.75 5.07 13.64
N GLU A 153 4.02 6.28 14.11
CA GLU A 153 4.76 6.48 15.37
C GLU A 153 3.90 6.22 16.61
N LEU A 154 2.61 6.57 16.58
CA LEU A 154 1.75 6.45 17.76
C LEU A 154 1.08 5.08 17.89
N MET A 155 1.05 4.27 16.83
CA MET A 155 0.34 3.00 16.86
C MET A 155 1.16 1.84 16.26
N VAL A 156 1.56 1.92 14.98
CA VAL A 156 2.17 0.76 14.31
C VAL A 156 3.55 0.44 14.89
N ARG A 157 4.40 1.44 15.12
CA ARG A 157 5.73 1.24 15.70
C ARG A 157 5.66 0.61 17.10
N PRO A 158 4.82 1.09 18.05
CA PRO A 158 4.61 0.40 19.33
C PRO A 158 4.16 -1.05 19.16
N LEU A 159 3.19 -1.31 18.27
CA LEU A 159 2.69 -2.68 18.04
C LEU A 159 3.77 -3.61 17.48
N LEU A 160 4.55 -3.15 16.50
CA LEU A 160 5.67 -3.95 15.96
C LEU A 160 6.71 -4.23 17.05
N ASN A 161 7.09 -3.22 17.85
CA ASN A 161 8.04 -3.42 18.96
C ASN A 161 7.54 -4.41 19.99
N LEU A 162 6.25 -4.44 20.27
CA LEU A 162 5.67 -5.32 21.29
C LEU A 162 5.48 -6.76 20.82
N PHE A 163 5.09 -6.96 19.56
CA PHE A 163 4.65 -8.27 19.07
C PHE A 163 5.55 -8.87 17.99
N TRP A 164 6.26 -8.03 17.21
CA TRP A 164 7.18 -8.45 16.14
C TRP A 164 8.43 -7.58 16.18
N PRO A 165 9.26 -7.69 17.24
CA PRO A 165 10.41 -6.80 17.46
C PRO A 165 11.43 -6.84 16.32
N GLU A 166 11.48 -7.90 15.52
CA GLU A 166 12.31 -8.02 14.32
C GLU A 166 11.92 -6.97 13.27
N LEU A 167 10.64 -6.58 13.21
CA LEU A 167 10.13 -5.55 12.29
C LEU A 167 10.27 -4.12 12.82
N ALA A 168 10.73 -3.94 14.06
CA ALA A 168 10.87 -2.61 14.67
C ALA A 168 11.85 -1.70 13.92
N GLY A 169 12.80 -2.29 13.17
CA GLY A 169 13.76 -1.58 12.34
C GLY A 169 13.20 -1.00 11.03
N PHE A 170 11.94 -1.28 10.67
CA PHE A 170 11.32 -0.67 9.49
C PHE A 170 11.04 0.82 9.76
N VAL A 171 11.68 1.69 8.94
CA VAL A 171 11.57 3.16 9.10
C VAL A 171 10.14 3.61 8.85
N GLN A 172 9.52 3.13 7.76
CA GLN A 172 8.13 3.45 7.44
C GLN A 172 7.33 2.19 7.08
N PRO A 173 6.86 1.45 8.08
CA PRO A 173 6.11 0.20 7.87
C PRO A 173 4.82 0.38 7.07
N LEU A 174 4.24 1.58 7.07
CA LEU A 174 3.02 1.92 6.33
C LEU A 174 3.27 2.58 4.95
N ALA A 175 4.52 2.62 4.47
CA ALA A 175 4.79 3.13 3.12
C ALA A 175 4.07 2.29 2.05
N GLY A 176 3.49 2.94 1.04
CA GLY A 176 2.76 2.28 -0.04
C GLY A 176 3.66 1.85 -1.20
N GLU A 177 4.93 2.26 -1.19
CA GLU A 177 5.91 1.93 -2.21
C GLU A 177 6.74 0.73 -1.75
N TYR A 178 6.64 -0.37 -2.49
CA TYR A 178 7.40 -1.60 -2.22
C TYR A 178 7.49 -2.48 -3.46
N ALA A 179 8.44 -3.38 -3.47
CA ALA A 179 8.58 -4.37 -4.52
C ALA A 179 8.92 -5.74 -3.94
N GLY A 180 8.57 -6.79 -4.66
CA GLY A 180 8.88 -8.14 -4.24
C GLY A 180 8.97 -9.13 -5.39
N ARG A 181 9.53 -10.30 -5.11
CA ARG A 181 9.49 -11.41 -6.04
C ARG A 181 8.08 -11.98 -6.11
N ARG A 182 7.57 -12.13 -7.33
CA ARG A 182 6.21 -12.67 -7.56
C ARG A 182 5.95 -13.95 -6.81
N ARG A 183 6.90 -14.90 -6.83
CA ARG A 183 6.77 -16.19 -6.15
C ARG A 183 6.48 -16.08 -4.64
N VAL A 184 6.89 -14.98 -4.00
CA VAL A 184 6.62 -14.70 -2.60
C VAL A 184 5.30 -13.94 -2.47
N LEU A 185 5.09 -12.88 -3.25
CA LEU A 185 3.87 -12.07 -3.20
C LEU A 185 2.59 -12.89 -3.46
N GLU A 186 2.63 -13.87 -4.37
CA GLU A 186 1.49 -14.76 -4.65
C GLU A 186 1.12 -15.70 -3.50
N GLN A 187 1.97 -15.82 -2.48
CA GLN A 187 1.73 -16.63 -1.28
C GLN A 187 1.10 -15.82 -0.14
N LEU A 188 1.08 -14.50 -0.26
CA LEU A 188 0.54 -13.61 0.78
C LEU A 188 -0.97 -13.40 0.59
N PRO A 189 -1.74 -13.38 1.68
CA PRO A 189 -3.08 -12.82 1.65
C PRO A 189 -3.01 -11.30 1.59
N PHE A 190 -4.03 -10.66 1.01
CA PHE A 190 -4.10 -9.21 0.93
C PHE A 190 -5.30 -8.69 1.73
N VAL A 191 -5.01 -8.00 2.81
CA VAL A 191 -6.02 -7.38 3.68
C VAL A 191 -6.57 -6.13 3.01
N THR A 192 -7.87 -5.94 3.09
CA THR A 192 -8.54 -4.71 2.60
C THR A 192 -8.21 -3.50 3.47
N GLY A 193 -8.42 -2.29 2.93
CA GLY A 193 -8.19 -1.05 3.67
C GLY A 193 -6.73 -0.78 4.02
N TYR A 194 -6.53 -0.12 5.13
CA TYR A 194 -5.22 0.38 5.58
C TYR A 194 -4.37 -0.66 6.33
N GLY A 195 -4.85 -1.88 6.48
CA GLY A 195 -4.11 -2.95 7.16
C GLY A 195 -3.11 -3.68 6.29
N VAL A 196 -3.17 -3.52 4.96
CA VAL A 196 -2.42 -4.33 3.99
C VAL A 196 -0.92 -4.27 4.19
N GLU A 197 -0.34 -3.09 4.42
CA GLU A 197 1.10 -2.93 4.61
C GLU A 197 1.59 -3.60 5.88
N THR A 198 0.84 -3.48 6.97
CA THR A 198 1.18 -4.12 8.26
C THR A 198 1.05 -5.63 8.17
N ALA A 199 -0.06 -6.14 7.60
CA ALA A 199 -0.25 -7.57 7.38
C ALA A 199 0.90 -8.16 6.54
N MET A 200 1.21 -7.50 5.41
CA MET A 200 2.25 -7.95 4.50
C MET A 200 3.62 -8.08 5.18
N LEU A 201 4.01 -7.12 6.04
CA LEU A 201 5.28 -7.22 6.77
C LEU A 201 5.28 -8.39 7.76
N VAL A 202 4.20 -8.59 8.50
CA VAL A 202 4.08 -9.71 9.45
C VAL A 202 4.09 -11.06 8.72
N ASP A 203 3.31 -11.18 7.65
CA ASP A 203 3.21 -12.40 6.87
C ASP A 203 4.54 -12.72 6.14
N LEU A 204 5.26 -11.70 5.66
CA LEU A 204 6.60 -11.86 5.07
C LEU A 204 7.63 -12.31 6.10
N LEU A 205 7.63 -11.72 7.30
CA LEU A 205 8.53 -12.17 8.38
C LEU A 205 8.34 -13.66 8.65
N GLU A 206 7.11 -14.13 8.69
CA GLU A 206 6.79 -15.54 8.93
C GLU A 206 7.16 -16.44 7.74
N LEU A 207 6.93 -15.96 6.50
CA LEU A 207 7.10 -16.74 5.28
C LEU A 207 8.56 -16.88 4.85
N VAL A 208 9.34 -15.78 4.90
CA VAL A 208 10.71 -15.74 4.34
C VAL A 208 11.78 -15.27 5.34
N GLY A 209 11.38 -14.79 6.52
CA GLY A 209 12.30 -14.28 7.54
C GLY A 209 12.81 -12.86 7.27
N LEU A 210 13.42 -12.25 8.28
CA LEU A 210 13.89 -10.87 8.23
C LEU A 210 15.01 -10.65 7.20
N ASP A 211 15.92 -11.62 7.06
CA ASP A 211 17.09 -11.52 6.16
C ASP A 211 16.73 -11.41 4.68
N ALA A 212 15.50 -11.82 4.31
CA ALA A 212 14.98 -11.67 2.96
C ALA A 212 14.28 -10.31 2.71
N LEU A 213 14.21 -9.46 3.73
CA LEU A 213 13.54 -8.15 3.67
C LEU A 213 14.57 -7.03 3.65
N SER A 214 14.36 -6.03 2.81
CA SER A 214 15.22 -4.86 2.70
C SER A 214 14.42 -3.57 2.71
N GLN A 215 15.09 -2.46 2.93
CA GLN A 215 14.51 -1.12 2.86
C GLN A 215 15.37 -0.22 1.98
N VAL A 216 14.73 0.76 1.33
CA VAL A 216 15.41 1.75 0.49
C VAL A 216 14.88 3.15 0.78
N ASP A 217 15.81 4.09 0.92
CA ASP A 217 15.49 5.51 1.02
C ASP A 217 15.09 6.05 -0.36
N LEU A 218 13.86 6.51 -0.47
CA LEU A 218 13.28 7.12 -1.68
C LEU A 218 13.37 8.66 -1.66
N GLY A 219 14.02 9.24 -0.64
CA GLY A 219 14.22 10.67 -0.51
C GLY A 219 13.00 11.38 0.07
N LEU A 220 12.48 12.38 -0.63
CA LEU A 220 11.45 13.28 -0.11
C LEU A 220 10.10 12.97 -0.74
N ARG A 221 9.05 12.82 0.07
CA ARG A 221 7.66 12.66 -0.37
C ARG A 221 6.79 13.75 0.22
N LYS A 222 6.15 14.53 -0.64
CA LYS A 222 5.09 15.45 -0.25
C LYS A 222 3.74 14.76 -0.34
N HIS A 223 2.92 14.88 0.69
CA HIS A 223 1.62 14.24 0.75
C HIS A 223 0.56 15.14 1.38
N ARG A 224 -0.68 14.80 1.11
CA ARG A 224 -1.85 15.49 1.66
C ARG A 224 -2.03 15.15 3.14
N HIS A 225 -2.32 16.13 3.97
CA HIS A 225 -2.74 15.91 5.35
C HIS A 225 -4.10 15.19 5.41
N GLN A 226 -4.17 14.17 6.25
CA GLN A 226 -5.44 13.59 6.68
C GLN A 226 -5.81 14.14 8.04
N ASP A 227 -7.09 14.39 8.26
CA ASP A 227 -7.62 14.82 9.56
C ASP A 227 -7.56 13.69 10.61
N THR A 228 -7.75 14.04 11.87
CA THR A 228 -7.68 13.10 12.98
C THR A 228 -8.75 12.01 12.90
N GLU A 229 -9.93 12.31 12.34
CA GLU A 229 -11.01 11.34 12.17
C GLU A 229 -10.61 10.26 11.15
N ALA A 230 -10.06 10.66 9.99
CA ALA A 230 -9.55 9.74 8.97
C ALA A 230 -8.40 8.87 9.51
N LEU A 231 -7.44 9.47 10.26
CA LEU A 231 -6.37 8.73 10.91
C LEU A 231 -6.89 7.75 11.97
N GLY A 232 -7.97 8.10 12.67
CA GLY A 232 -8.63 7.20 13.62
C GLY A 232 -9.23 5.98 12.94
N ARG A 233 -9.92 6.17 11.79
CA ARG A 233 -10.44 5.05 10.98
C ARG A 233 -9.30 4.16 10.46
N MET A 234 -8.23 4.77 9.95
CA MET A 234 -7.03 4.06 9.52
C MET A 234 -6.45 3.21 10.66
N SER A 235 -6.27 3.81 11.83
CA SER A 235 -5.76 3.13 13.02
C SER A 235 -6.63 1.93 13.40
N ALA A 236 -7.94 2.08 13.41
CA ALA A 236 -8.86 1.00 13.77
C ALA A 236 -8.77 -0.19 12.79
N GLN A 237 -8.67 0.06 11.48
CA GLN A 237 -8.49 -1.01 10.49
C GLN A 237 -7.16 -1.74 10.66
N ILE A 238 -6.08 -1.01 10.96
CA ILE A 238 -4.78 -1.63 11.26
C ILE A 238 -4.87 -2.47 12.54
N MET A 239 -5.57 -1.99 13.57
CA MET A 239 -5.78 -2.76 14.81
C MET A 239 -6.53 -4.06 14.56
N HIS A 240 -7.59 -4.06 13.74
CA HIS A 240 -8.28 -5.29 13.31
C HIS A 240 -7.33 -6.27 12.63
N THR A 241 -6.47 -5.78 11.77
CA THR A 241 -5.47 -6.58 11.06
C THR A 241 -4.44 -7.19 12.02
N VAL A 242 -3.89 -6.37 12.92
CA VAL A 242 -2.94 -6.83 13.95
C VAL A 242 -3.60 -7.88 14.84
N TRP A 243 -4.84 -7.66 15.27
CA TRP A 243 -5.57 -8.61 16.09
C TRP A 243 -5.74 -9.97 15.40
N ALA A 244 -6.08 -9.98 14.11
CA ALA A 244 -6.19 -11.20 13.32
C ALA A 244 -4.85 -11.97 13.26
N ARG A 245 -3.72 -11.29 13.07
CA ARG A 245 -2.38 -11.92 13.06
C ARG A 245 -2.00 -12.47 14.44
N LEU A 246 -2.29 -11.73 15.52
CA LEU A 246 -2.08 -12.22 16.90
C LEU A 246 -2.89 -13.49 17.19
N GLN A 247 -4.14 -13.57 16.68
CA GLN A 247 -4.96 -14.78 16.81
C GLN A 247 -4.38 -15.96 16.02
N GLN A 248 -3.95 -15.73 14.78
CA GLN A 248 -3.33 -16.75 13.92
C GLN A 248 -2.06 -17.32 14.56
N GLN A 249 -1.28 -16.50 15.22
CA GLN A 249 -0.04 -16.87 15.92
C GLN A 249 -0.29 -17.40 17.36
N GLY A 250 -1.54 -17.45 17.82
CA GLY A 250 -1.87 -17.97 19.15
C GLY A 250 -1.60 -16.99 20.31
N TRP A 251 -1.32 -15.72 20.02
CA TRP A 251 -1.05 -14.68 21.04
C TRP A 251 -2.35 -14.04 21.56
N ALA A 252 -3.44 -14.15 20.82
CA ALA A 252 -4.77 -13.72 21.23
C ALA A 252 -5.78 -14.89 21.18
N VAL A 253 -6.82 -14.79 21.99
CA VAL A 253 -7.83 -15.88 22.09
C VAL A 253 -8.58 -16.02 20.76
N PRO A 254 -8.59 -17.20 20.13
CA PRO A 254 -9.33 -17.43 18.90
C PRO A 254 -10.83 -17.14 19.06
N GLY A 255 -11.43 -16.52 18.03
CA GLY A 255 -12.86 -16.22 18.01
C GLY A 255 -13.31 -14.99 18.80
N THR A 256 -12.40 -14.27 19.47
CA THR A 256 -12.68 -12.97 20.10
C THR A 256 -12.40 -11.86 19.08
N ASN A 257 -13.42 -11.46 18.33
CA ASN A 257 -13.26 -10.39 17.34
C ASN A 257 -13.56 -9.01 17.96
N PRO A 258 -12.73 -7.99 17.69
CA PRO A 258 -13.04 -6.62 18.07
C PRO A 258 -14.34 -6.14 17.42
N ALA A 259 -15.00 -5.17 18.03
CA ALA A 259 -16.14 -4.50 17.41
C ALA A 259 -15.74 -3.78 16.13
N THR A 260 -16.56 -3.89 15.09
CA THR A 260 -16.26 -3.31 13.78
C THR A 260 -16.75 -1.88 13.61
N LEU A 261 -17.53 -1.36 14.57
CA LEU A 261 -18.04 0.01 14.55
C LEU A 261 -17.18 0.90 15.43
N LEU A 262 -16.57 1.91 14.81
CA LEU A 262 -15.79 2.95 15.47
C LEU A 262 -16.67 4.20 15.64
N ALA A 263 -16.95 4.58 16.89
CA ALA A 263 -17.60 5.85 17.21
C ALA A 263 -16.53 6.92 17.47
N GLN A 264 -16.64 8.05 16.78
CA GLN A 264 -15.74 9.20 16.91
C GLN A 264 -16.57 10.46 17.18
N PHE A 265 -15.96 11.42 17.87
CA PHE A 265 -16.58 12.71 18.13
C PHE A 265 -15.91 13.79 17.28
N ARG A 266 -16.71 14.54 16.56
CA ARG A 266 -16.27 15.75 15.87
C ARG A 266 -17.00 16.96 16.42
N ARG A 267 -16.44 18.14 16.17
CA ARG A 267 -17.10 19.39 16.50
C ARG A 267 -18.34 19.53 15.62
N GLY A 268 -19.49 19.80 16.22
CA GLY A 268 -20.73 20.10 15.50
C GLY A 268 -20.70 21.52 14.90
N ASP A 269 -21.62 21.77 13.98
CA ASP A 269 -21.75 23.04 13.26
C ASP A 269 -22.69 24.04 13.94
N SER A 270 -23.04 23.87 15.24
CA SER A 270 -23.91 24.76 15.96
C SER A 270 -23.30 26.16 16.11
N GLU A 271 -23.95 27.15 15.55
CA GLU A 271 -23.55 28.55 15.69
C GLU A 271 -23.79 29.10 17.12
N GLU A 272 -24.76 28.54 17.86
CA GLU A 272 -25.12 29.00 19.21
C GLU A 272 -24.14 28.51 20.28
N LEU A 273 -23.61 27.26 20.18
CA LEU A 273 -22.71 26.65 21.16
C LEU A 273 -21.55 25.95 20.50
N PRO A 274 -20.70 26.64 19.74
CA PRO A 274 -19.67 26.03 18.89
C PRO A 274 -18.59 25.21 19.64
N ASN A 275 -18.46 25.40 20.94
CA ASN A 275 -17.48 24.67 21.77
C ASN A 275 -18.07 23.51 22.56
N LEU A 276 -19.40 23.42 22.67
CA LEU A 276 -20.10 22.39 23.43
C LEU A 276 -20.78 21.36 22.54
N ASP A 277 -21.06 21.73 21.28
CA ASP A 277 -21.68 20.84 20.33
C ASP A 277 -20.68 19.75 19.87
N ARG A 278 -21.10 18.49 19.97
CA ARG A 278 -20.34 17.32 19.55
C ARG A 278 -21.26 16.38 18.78
N GLU A 279 -20.83 16.07 17.57
CA GLU A 279 -21.50 15.09 16.73
C GLU A 279 -20.77 13.74 16.84
N ILE A 280 -21.53 12.67 16.97
CA ILE A 280 -20.99 11.30 16.93
C ILE A 280 -21.04 10.81 15.49
N VAL A 281 -19.89 10.43 14.96
CA VAL A 281 -19.77 9.77 13.65
C VAL A 281 -19.41 8.31 13.90
N VAL A 282 -20.20 7.40 13.35
CA VAL A 282 -19.98 5.96 13.46
C VAL A 282 -19.54 5.44 12.10
N ASN A 283 -18.36 4.81 12.06
CA ASN A 283 -17.78 4.24 10.86
C ASN A 283 -17.61 2.72 11.02
N ASP A 284 -17.91 1.95 9.97
CA ASP A 284 -17.50 0.56 9.88
C ASP A 284 -16.00 0.50 9.54
N VAL A 285 -15.22 -0.10 10.41
CA VAL A 285 -13.76 -0.28 10.29
C VAL A 285 -13.38 -1.75 10.13
N SER A 286 -14.36 -2.59 9.79
CA SER A 286 -14.10 -4.00 9.49
C SER A 286 -13.08 -4.14 8.35
N VAL A 287 -12.28 -5.17 8.43
CA VAL A 287 -11.34 -5.56 7.38
C VAL A 287 -11.68 -6.96 6.88
N GLN A 288 -11.44 -7.19 5.62
CA GLN A 288 -11.57 -8.50 4.98
C GLN A 288 -10.22 -8.86 4.38
N GLU A 289 -10.07 -10.10 3.97
CA GLU A 289 -8.82 -10.59 3.41
C GLU A 289 -9.09 -11.35 2.12
N ARG A 290 -8.31 -11.03 1.08
CA ARG A 290 -8.24 -11.81 -0.15
C ARG A 290 -7.22 -12.93 0.06
N ALA A 291 -7.63 -14.16 -0.14
CA ALA A 291 -6.72 -15.30 -0.07
C ALA A 291 -5.55 -15.16 -1.06
N PRO A 292 -4.41 -15.82 -0.79
CA PRO A 292 -3.23 -15.79 -1.65
C PRO A 292 -3.57 -16.06 -3.12
N LEU A 293 -2.96 -15.30 -4.04
CA LEU A 293 -3.22 -15.44 -5.47
C LEU A 293 -2.96 -16.86 -5.97
N ARG A 294 -1.91 -17.53 -5.46
CA ARG A 294 -1.60 -18.93 -5.83
C ARG A 294 -2.79 -19.87 -5.61
N GLU A 295 -3.63 -19.62 -4.62
CA GLU A 295 -4.81 -20.44 -4.30
C GLU A 295 -5.99 -20.13 -5.24
N LEU A 296 -6.11 -18.87 -5.64
CA LEU A 296 -7.22 -18.37 -6.46
C LEU A 296 -6.88 -18.24 -7.95
N ARG A 297 -5.63 -18.54 -8.38
CA ARG A 297 -5.15 -18.32 -9.75
C ARG A 297 -6.02 -19.00 -10.81
N HIS A 298 -6.61 -20.12 -10.48
CA HIS A 298 -7.50 -20.86 -11.39
C HIS A 298 -8.87 -20.20 -11.61
N LEU A 299 -9.24 -19.23 -10.77
CA LEU A 299 -10.49 -18.47 -10.85
C LEU A 299 -10.31 -17.11 -11.53
N VAL A 300 -9.08 -16.71 -11.82
CA VAL A 300 -8.76 -15.40 -12.40
C VAL A 300 -8.54 -15.54 -13.91
N PRO A 301 -9.07 -14.63 -14.74
CA PRO A 301 -8.80 -14.61 -16.17
C PRO A 301 -7.29 -14.59 -16.44
N ARG A 302 -6.80 -15.46 -17.33
CA ARG A 302 -5.44 -15.33 -17.89
C ARG A 302 -5.48 -14.29 -19.00
N ARG A 303 -4.56 -13.37 -18.97
CA ARG A 303 -4.37 -12.36 -20.03
C ARG A 303 -3.31 -12.81 -21.02
#